data_7cb4a80e52b203af37405aa5011f273c
#
_entry.id   7cb4a80e52b203af37405aa5011f273c
#
_cell.length_a   1.000
_cell.length_b   1.000
_cell.length_c   1.000
_cell.angle_alpha   90.00
_cell.angle_beta   90.00
_cell.angle_gamma   90.00
#
_symmetry.space_group_name_H-M   'P 1'
#
loop_
_entity.id
_entity.type
_entity.pdbx_description
1 polymer ?
#
loop_
_entity_poly.entity_id
_entity_poly.type
_entity_poly.pdbx_seq_one_letter_code
_entity_poly.pdbx_strand_id
1 'polypeptide(L)'
;MADTASLTIVIAAYNEQSVLPVMHPRLARVLDGLDLDCRVLYVDDGSRDGTWEVLRGIAAADPRVSLLRLARNFGKELALTAGLDQVYTDAAMVLDADGQDPPELIPAFLAKWREGYDVVYGTRTRRDGETWFKRFTAAGFYRVMRWLSQTDIPRDTGDFRLMSRRVLDALRQLRERQRFMKGLFTWVGYRQVSLPYEREARLAGDTKFNYWRLWNLALEGITSFSTVPLRLATYLGVFTALVAFGWGLWIIARTVLWGDPVQGWPSLMTVVL
;
A
#
# COMPACT_ATOMS: atom_id res chain seq x y z
N MET A 1 -0.31 29.71 -26.79
CA MET A 1 -0.99 28.43 -26.77
C MET A 1 -1.17 28.11 -25.28
N ALA A 2 -2.40 27.95 -24.82
CA ALA A 2 -2.60 27.46 -23.45
C ALA A 2 -2.01 26.03 -23.41
N ASP A 3 -1.09 25.81 -22.48
CA ASP A 3 -0.47 24.50 -22.30
C ASP A 3 -1.57 23.53 -21.91
N THR A 4 -1.90 22.59 -22.80
CA THR A 4 -2.94 21.59 -22.53
C THR A 4 -2.47 20.73 -21.36
N ALA A 5 -3.19 20.73 -20.25
CA ALA A 5 -2.83 19.96 -19.09
C ALA A 5 -2.66 18.48 -19.45
N SER A 6 -1.74 17.79 -18.79
CA SER A 6 -1.33 16.43 -19.10
C SER A 6 -1.63 15.45 -17.96
N LEU A 7 -2.07 14.23 -18.32
CA LEU A 7 -2.46 13.18 -17.38
C LEU A 7 -1.79 11.85 -17.74
N THR A 8 -1.19 11.17 -16.79
CA THR A 8 -0.75 9.78 -16.97
C THR A 8 -1.57 8.83 -16.09
N ILE A 9 -2.17 7.81 -16.71
CA ILE A 9 -2.80 6.69 -15.99
C ILE A 9 -1.74 5.62 -15.75
N VAL A 10 -1.48 5.28 -14.50
CA VAL A 10 -0.52 4.24 -14.10
C VAL A 10 -1.28 2.99 -13.67
N ILE A 11 -0.97 1.86 -14.30
CA ILE A 11 -1.65 0.58 -14.09
C ILE A 11 -0.61 -0.51 -13.86
N ALA A 12 -0.56 -1.05 -12.63
CA ALA A 12 0.25 -2.22 -12.33
C ALA A 12 -0.51 -3.50 -12.69
N ALA A 13 0.13 -4.38 -13.46
CA ALA A 13 -0.44 -5.64 -13.93
C ALA A 13 0.45 -6.82 -13.52
N TYR A 14 -0.17 -7.91 -13.06
CA TYR A 14 0.49 -9.18 -12.78
C TYR A 14 -0.44 -10.36 -13.05
N ASN A 15 -0.17 -11.10 -14.13
CA ASN A 15 -1.01 -12.20 -14.62
C ASN A 15 -2.45 -11.75 -14.88
N GLU A 16 -2.60 -10.76 -15.77
CA GLU A 16 -3.88 -10.15 -16.14
C GLU A 16 -4.16 -10.24 -17.66
N GLN A 17 -3.63 -11.28 -18.34
CA GLN A 17 -3.78 -11.48 -19.78
C GLN A 17 -5.23 -11.50 -20.27
N SER A 18 -6.17 -11.99 -19.43
CA SER A 18 -7.59 -12.10 -19.78
C SER A 18 -8.38 -10.81 -19.52
N VAL A 19 -7.90 -9.93 -18.65
CA VAL A 19 -8.60 -8.69 -18.25
C VAL A 19 -8.22 -7.52 -19.14
N LEU A 20 -6.94 -7.37 -19.45
CA LEU A 20 -6.41 -6.23 -20.19
C LEU A 20 -7.08 -6.00 -21.55
N PRO A 21 -7.40 -7.03 -22.38
CA PRO A 21 -8.09 -6.84 -23.65
C PRO A 21 -9.50 -6.24 -23.53
N VAL A 22 -10.14 -6.40 -22.37
CA VAL A 22 -11.49 -5.85 -22.10
C VAL A 22 -11.37 -4.47 -21.44
N MET A 23 -10.44 -4.32 -20.51
CA MET A 23 -10.27 -3.10 -19.72
C MET A 23 -9.69 -1.96 -20.57
N HIS A 24 -8.66 -2.20 -21.38
CA HIS A 24 -7.98 -1.15 -22.12
C HIS A 24 -8.89 -0.42 -23.12
N PRO A 25 -9.71 -1.08 -23.95
CA PRO A 25 -10.64 -0.38 -24.85
C PRO A 25 -11.70 0.45 -24.10
N ARG A 26 -12.08 0.05 -22.89
CA ARG A 26 -12.98 0.82 -22.03
C ARG A 26 -12.30 2.09 -21.53
N LEU A 27 -11.06 1.97 -21.06
CA LEU A 27 -10.23 3.12 -20.65
C LEU A 27 -10.00 4.06 -21.85
N ALA A 28 -9.58 3.56 -23.00
CA ALA A 28 -9.28 4.34 -24.19
C ALA A 28 -10.46 5.23 -24.60
N ARG A 29 -11.69 4.67 -24.61
CA ARG A 29 -12.91 5.46 -24.91
C ARG A 29 -13.14 6.63 -23.95
N VAL A 30 -12.81 6.46 -22.67
CA VAL A 30 -12.91 7.56 -21.70
C VAL A 30 -11.86 8.62 -21.99
N LEU A 31 -10.62 8.20 -22.27
CA LEU A 31 -9.53 9.12 -22.57
C LEU A 31 -9.75 9.90 -23.87
N ASP A 32 -10.40 9.29 -24.87
CA ASP A 32 -10.77 9.95 -26.14
C ASP A 32 -11.75 11.12 -25.94
N GLY A 33 -12.54 11.09 -24.88
CA GLY A 33 -13.48 12.16 -24.50
C GLY A 33 -12.88 13.27 -23.66
N LEU A 34 -11.59 13.22 -23.31
CA LEU A 34 -10.94 14.21 -22.47
C LEU A 34 -10.16 15.23 -23.31
N ASP A 35 -10.29 16.50 -22.95
CA ASP A 35 -9.47 17.59 -23.51
C ASP A 35 -8.16 17.74 -22.70
N LEU A 36 -7.29 16.72 -22.80
CA LEU A 36 -6.02 16.60 -22.07
C LEU A 36 -5.00 15.79 -22.91
N ASP A 37 -3.71 16.04 -22.74
CA ASP A 37 -2.65 15.11 -23.20
C ASP A 37 -2.65 13.88 -22.27
N CYS A 38 -3.37 12.83 -22.71
CA CYS A 38 -3.52 11.61 -21.92
C CYS A 38 -2.46 10.57 -22.31
N ARG A 39 -1.83 9.96 -21.30
CA ARG A 39 -0.86 8.86 -21.43
C ARG A 39 -1.27 7.71 -20.54
N VAL A 40 -0.91 6.49 -20.94
CA VAL A 40 -1.14 5.28 -20.12
C VAL A 40 0.19 4.58 -19.95
N LEU A 41 0.56 4.31 -18.69
CA LEU A 41 1.75 3.55 -18.35
C LEU A 41 1.35 2.24 -17.69
N TYR A 42 1.50 1.13 -18.42
CA TYR A 42 1.38 -0.19 -17.83
C TYR A 42 2.71 -0.64 -17.23
N VAL A 43 2.64 -1.16 -16.01
CA VAL A 43 3.79 -1.74 -15.31
C VAL A 43 3.54 -3.23 -15.15
N ASP A 44 4.23 -4.06 -15.93
CA ASP A 44 4.23 -5.52 -15.77
C ASP A 44 5.13 -5.90 -14.60
N ASP A 45 4.54 -6.40 -13.51
CA ASP A 45 5.25 -6.85 -12.31
C ASP A 45 5.80 -8.28 -12.48
N GLY A 46 6.49 -8.53 -13.59
CA GLY A 46 7.13 -9.80 -13.88
C GLY A 46 6.12 -10.94 -14.06
N SER A 47 5.08 -10.73 -14.86
CA SER A 47 4.05 -11.74 -15.18
C SER A 47 4.65 -13.01 -15.76
N ARG A 48 3.98 -14.13 -15.50
CA ARG A 48 4.38 -15.49 -15.96
C ARG A 48 3.43 -16.07 -17.01
N ASP A 49 2.34 -15.36 -17.30
CA ASP A 49 1.37 -15.68 -18.36
C ASP A 49 1.59 -14.78 -19.59
N GLY A 50 0.64 -14.73 -20.52
CA GLY A 50 0.68 -13.91 -21.73
C GLY A 50 0.44 -12.41 -21.53
N THR A 51 0.47 -11.89 -20.29
CA THR A 51 0.21 -10.48 -19.97
C THR A 51 1.13 -9.54 -20.75
N TRP A 52 2.44 -9.84 -20.81
CA TRP A 52 3.41 -9.00 -21.49
C TRP A 52 3.15 -8.90 -23.00
N GLU A 53 2.81 -10.03 -23.64
CA GLU A 53 2.47 -10.10 -25.06
C GLU A 53 1.21 -9.28 -25.37
N VAL A 54 0.19 -9.37 -24.50
CA VAL A 54 -1.03 -8.56 -24.60
C VAL A 54 -0.70 -7.08 -24.49
N LEU A 55 0.10 -6.67 -23.49
CA LEU A 55 0.51 -5.28 -23.30
C LEU A 55 1.28 -4.74 -24.52
N ARG A 56 2.17 -5.55 -25.10
CA ARG A 56 2.89 -5.16 -26.34
C ARG A 56 1.93 -4.93 -27.51
N GLY A 57 0.92 -5.79 -27.65
CA GLY A 57 -0.13 -5.62 -28.66
C GLY A 57 -0.93 -4.32 -28.44
N ILE A 58 -1.30 -4.02 -27.21
CA ILE A 58 -1.99 -2.78 -26.83
C ILE A 58 -1.12 -1.56 -27.16
N ALA A 59 0.16 -1.56 -26.78
CA ALA A 59 1.06 -0.43 -27.05
C ALA A 59 1.34 -0.22 -28.55
N ALA A 60 1.29 -1.29 -29.34
CA ALA A 60 1.41 -1.17 -30.81
C ALA A 60 0.15 -0.54 -31.45
N ALA A 61 -1.01 -0.70 -30.83
CA ALA A 61 -2.30 -0.20 -31.32
C ALA A 61 -2.66 1.20 -30.80
N ASP A 62 -2.24 1.56 -29.60
CA ASP A 62 -2.52 2.87 -28.97
C ASP A 62 -1.21 3.62 -28.67
N PRO A 63 -0.90 4.71 -29.40
CA PRO A 63 0.34 5.48 -29.24
C PRO A 63 0.47 6.18 -27.87
N ARG A 64 -0.61 6.29 -27.10
CA ARG A 64 -0.58 6.85 -25.74
C ARG A 64 0.03 5.88 -24.72
N VAL A 65 0.16 4.60 -25.08
CA VAL A 65 0.57 3.53 -24.17
C VAL A 65 2.07 3.37 -24.14
N SER A 66 2.62 3.45 -22.94
CA SER A 66 4.01 3.10 -22.61
C SER A 66 4.03 1.88 -21.71
N LEU A 67 5.10 1.11 -21.78
CA LEU A 67 5.26 -0.13 -21.02
C LEU A 67 6.53 -0.07 -20.14
N LEU A 68 6.40 -0.54 -18.93
CA LEU A 68 7.51 -0.81 -18.02
C LEU A 68 7.43 -2.27 -17.57
N ARG A 69 8.52 -3.03 -17.69
CA ARG A 69 8.58 -4.42 -17.23
C ARG A 69 9.58 -4.57 -16.11
N LEU A 70 9.15 -5.16 -14.99
CA LEU A 70 10.03 -5.50 -13.89
C LEU A 70 10.66 -6.88 -14.12
N ALA A 71 11.90 -7.07 -13.65
CA ALA A 71 12.65 -8.30 -13.86
C ALA A 71 12.01 -9.54 -13.19
N ARG A 72 11.20 -9.34 -12.14
CA ARG A 72 10.43 -10.37 -11.43
C ARG A 72 9.25 -9.73 -10.72
N ASN A 73 8.39 -10.55 -10.12
CA ASN A 73 7.36 -10.04 -9.23
C ASN A 73 7.98 -9.43 -7.96
N PHE A 74 7.78 -8.13 -7.77
CA PHE A 74 8.16 -7.35 -6.60
C PHE A 74 6.95 -6.98 -5.73
N GLY A 75 5.74 -7.18 -6.23
CA GLY A 75 4.48 -6.81 -5.61
C GLY A 75 3.96 -5.45 -6.07
N LYS A 76 2.63 -5.29 -5.93
CA LYS A 76 1.87 -4.15 -6.45
C LYS A 76 2.44 -2.79 -6.01
N GLU A 77 2.82 -2.66 -4.73
CA GLU A 77 3.33 -1.42 -4.14
C GLU A 77 4.61 -0.93 -4.85
N LEU A 78 5.54 -1.85 -5.12
CA LEU A 78 6.79 -1.53 -5.82
C LEU A 78 6.56 -1.32 -7.32
N ALA A 79 5.65 -2.06 -7.94
CA ALA A 79 5.28 -1.85 -9.34
C ALA A 79 4.65 -0.45 -9.53
N LEU A 80 3.72 -0.05 -8.67
CA LEU A 80 3.14 1.30 -8.69
C LEU A 80 4.21 2.38 -8.45
N THR A 81 5.13 2.14 -7.53
CA THR A 81 6.25 3.05 -7.30
C THR A 81 7.09 3.24 -8.55
N ALA A 82 7.49 2.14 -9.20
CA ALA A 82 8.29 2.18 -10.42
C ALA A 82 7.56 2.94 -11.55
N GLY A 83 6.24 2.76 -11.65
CA GLY A 83 5.42 3.51 -12.59
C GLY A 83 5.34 5.00 -12.28
N LEU A 84 5.04 5.37 -11.03
CA LEU A 84 4.91 6.76 -10.61
C LEU A 84 6.24 7.53 -10.71
N ASP A 85 7.37 6.85 -10.55
CA ASP A 85 8.70 7.44 -10.75
C ASP A 85 8.95 7.88 -12.21
N GLN A 86 8.25 7.26 -13.18
CA GLN A 86 8.36 7.60 -14.63
C GLN A 86 7.34 8.65 -15.10
N VAL A 87 6.47 9.13 -14.23
CA VAL A 87 5.41 10.09 -14.60
C VAL A 87 5.93 11.52 -14.52
N TYR A 88 5.86 12.23 -15.63
CA TYR A 88 6.29 13.65 -15.73
C TYR A 88 5.15 14.59 -16.18
N THR A 89 3.91 14.14 -16.18
CA THR A 89 2.70 14.91 -16.48
C THR A 89 2.23 15.74 -15.28
N ASP A 90 1.29 16.69 -15.49
CA ASP A 90 0.75 17.58 -14.47
C ASP A 90 -0.02 16.82 -13.39
N ALA A 91 -0.62 15.70 -13.76
CA ALA A 91 -1.28 14.78 -12.86
C ALA A 91 -0.98 13.32 -13.21
N ALA A 92 -1.07 12.44 -12.22
CA ALA A 92 -1.11 11.00 -12.41
C ALA A 92 -2.36 10.41 -11.76
N MET A 93 -2.89 9.36 -12.38
CA MET A 93 -3.96 8.57 -11.79
C MET A 93 -3.54 7.11 -11.70
N VAL A 94 -3.74 6.50 -10.54
CA VAL A 94 -3.54 5.05 -10.34
C VAL A 94 -4.87 4.35 -10.57
N LEU A 95 -4.86 3.30 -11.38
CA LEU A 95 -6.00 2.45 -11.69
C LEU A 95 -5.61 0.98 -11.55
N ASP A 96 -6.48 0.15 -10.98
CA ASP A 96 -6.25 -1.29 -10.86
C ASP A 96 -6.51 -2.00 -12.20
N ALA A 97 -5.65 -2.97 -12.54
CA ALA A 97 -5.78 -3.74 -13.78
C ALA A 97 -6.96 -4.71 -13.79
N ASP A 98 -7.58 -5.00 -12.63
CA ASP A 98 -8.64 -6.02 -12.47
C ASP A 98 -10.04 -5.55 -12.97
N GLY A 99 -10.14 -4.31 -13.44
CA GLY A 99 -11.36 -3.71 -14.00
C GLY A 99 -12.43 -3.40 -12.97
N GLN A 100 -12.13 -3.46 -11.68
CA GLN A 100 -13.11 -3.16 -10.62
C GLN A 100 -13.28 -1.66 -10.36
N ASP A 101 -12.30 -0.85 -10.73
CA ASP A 101 -12.35 0.60 -10.61
C ASP A 101 -12.81 1.19 -11.96
N PRO A 102 -14.01 1.83 -12.02
CA PRO A 102 -14.59 2.28 -13.29
C PRO A 102 -13.82 3.47 -13.87
N PRO A 103 -13.24 3.36 -15.07
CA PRO A 103 -12.53 4.46 -15.72
C PRO A 103 -13.45 5.65 -16.05
N GLU A 104 -14.74 5.45 -16.12
CA GLU A 104 -15.77 6.48 -16.35
C GLU A 104 -15.80 7.55 -15.27
N LEU A 105 -15.19 7.29 -14.11
CA LEU A 105 -15.05 8.28 -13.04
C LEU A 105 -13.87 9.25 -13.25
N ILE A 106 -12.97 8.99 -14.19
CA ILE A 106 -11.81 9.86 -14.46
C ILE A 106 -12.23 11.33 -14.64
N PRO A 107 -13.29 11.68 -15.40
CA PRO A 107 -13.73 13.07 -15.51
C PRO A 107 -14.11 13.71 -14.17
N ALA A 108 -14.75 12.95 -13.27
CA ALA A 108 -15.13 13.46 -11.94
C ALA A 108 -13.90 13.71 -11.04
N PHE A 109 -12.87 12.83 -11.13
CA PHE A 109 -11.58 13.04 -10.46
C PHE A 109 -10.87 14.29 -10.97
N LEU A 110 -10.86 14.48 -12.28
CA LEU A 110 -10.27 15.66 -12.93
C LEU A 110 -10.99 16.95 -12.53
N ALA A 111 -12.32 16.93 -12.42
CA ALA A 111 -13.10 18.08 -11.93
C ALA A 111 -12.63 18.50 -10.52
N LYS A 112 -12.46 17.56 -9.60
CA LYS A 112 -11.95 17.84 -8.26
C LYS A 112 -10.49 18.33 -8.26
N TRP A 113 -9.66 17.79 -9.10
CA TRP A 113 -8.29 18.29 -9.28
C TRP A 113 -8.26 19.73 -9.78
N ARG A 114 -9.13 20.08 -10.75
CA ARG A 114 -9.29 21.46 -11.25
C ARG A 114 -9.84 22.43 -10.19
N GLU A 115 -10.58 21.93 -9.18
CA GLU A 115 -10.99 22.70 -7.99
C GLU A 115 -9.80 22.98 -7.03
N GLY A 116 -8.59 22.49 -7.32
CA GLY A 116 -7.37 22.71 -6.55
C GLY A 116 -7.10 21.66 -5.46
N TYR A 117 -7.74 20.48 -5.53
CA TYR A 117 -7.35 19.36 -4.70
C TYR A 117 -6.13 18.66 -5.30
N ASP A 118 -5.17 18.32 -4.45
CA ASP A 118 -3.93 17.67 -4.85
C ASP A 118 -4.06 16.16 -4.96
N VAL A 119 -4.89 15.57 -4.12
CA VAL A 119 -5.17 14.14 -4.10
C VAL A 119 -6.68 13.95 -4.13
N VAL A 120 -7.17 13.27 -5.16
CA VAL A 120 -8.56 12.83 -5.24
C VAL A 120 -8.56 11.31 -5.18
N TYR A 121 -9.25 10.72 -4.22
CA TYR A 121 -9.26 9.27 -4.04
C TYR A 121 -10.66 8.68 -3.99
N GLY A 122 -10.80 7.47 -4.53
CA GLY A 122 -12.06 6.73 -4.53
C GLY A 122 -12.36 6.10 -3.17
N THR A 123 -13.58 6.29 -2.66
CA THR A 123 -14.08 5.65 -1.44
C THR A 123 -15.21 4.70 -1.80
N ARG A 124 -15.11 3.43 -1.41
CA ARG A 124 -16.14 2.42 -1.72
C ARG A 124 -17.36 2.62 -0.84
N THR A 125 -18.54 2.78 -1.47
CA THR A 125 -19.81 3.02 -0.78
C THR A 125 -20.49 1.73 -0.30
N ARG A 126 -20.23 0.59 -0.93
CA ARG A 126 -20.82 -0.72 -0.58
C ARG A 126 -19.76 -1.80 -0.46
N ARG A 127 -19.92 -2.63 0.57
CA ARG A 127 -19.20 -3.88 0.78
C ARG A 127 -20.20 -5.03 0.79
N ASP A 128 -20.69 -5.41 -0.38
CA ASP A 128 -21.55 -6.59 -0.49
C ASP A 128 -20.74 -7.85 -0.19
N GLY A 129 -21.24 -8.71 0.73
CA GLY A 129 -20.66 -10.02 1.04
C GLY A 129 -19.61 -10.07 2.16
N GLU A 130 -19.35 -9.00 2.91
CA GLU A 130 -18.47 -9.11 4.08
C GLU A 130 -19.20 -9.63 5.32
N THR A 131 -18.67 -10.73 5.89
CA THR A 131 -19.14 -11.27 7.18
C THR A 131 -18.86 -10.26 8.29
N TRP A 132 -19.72 -10.24 9.33
CA TRP A 132 -19.54 -9.34 10.48
C TRP A 132 -18.15 -9.50 11.14
N PHE A 133 -17.59 -10.72 11.12
CA PHE A 133 -16.26 -11.01 11.65
C PHE A 133 -15.15 -10.30 10.88
N LYS A 134 -15.21 -10.26 9.54
CA LYS A 134 -14.28 -9.47 8.71
C LYS A 134 -14.38 -7.97 9.00
N ARG A 135 -15.60 -7.45 9.21
CA ARG A 135 -15.82 -6.05 9.57
C ARG A 135 -15.26 -5.72 10.95
N PHE A 136 -15.43 -6.60 11.92
CA PHE A 136 -14.92 -6.42 13.27
C PHE A 136 -13.39 -6.45 13.31
N THR A 137 -12.76 -7.43 12.66
CA THR A 137 -11.29 -7.52 12.57
C THR A 137 -10.68 -6.34 11.81
N ALA A 138 -11.29 -5.91 10.71
CA ALA A 138 -10.86 -4.71 9.99
C ALA A 138 -11.01 -3.44 10.85
N ALA A 139 -12.12 -3.27 11.57
CA ALA A 139 -12.32 -2.14 12.47
C ALA A 139 -11.29 -2.14 13.63
N GLY A 140 -10.98 -3.31 14.18
CA GLY A 140 -9.92 -3.49 15.17
C GLY A 140 -8.56 -3.07 14.61
N PHE A 141 -8.20 -3.55 13.42
CA PHE A 141 -6.96 -3.19 12.73
C PHE A 141 -6.85 -1.68 12.52
N TYR A 142 -7.86 -1.02 11.96
CA TYR A 142 -7.82 0.43 11.75
C TYR A 142 -7.79 1.24 13.06
N ARG A 143 -8.37 0.71 14.15
CA ARG A 143 -8.28 1.33 15.48
C ARG A 143 -6.87 1.26 16.04
N VAL A 144 -6.22 0.10 15.93
CA VAL A 144 -4.82 -0.11 16.33
C VAL A 144 -3.90 0.73 15.46
N MET A 145 -4.08 0.74 14.15
CA MET A 145 -3.30 1.57 13.23
C MET A 145 -3.41 3.07 13.57
N ARG A 146 -4.61 3.57 13.85
CA ARG A 146 -4.81 4.98 14.23
C ARG A 146 -4.13 5.32 15.56
N TRP A 147 -4.11 4.39 16.50
CA TRP A 147 -3.44 4.58 17.79
C TRP A 147 -1.92 4.49 17.68
N LEU A 148 -1.41 3.62 16.81
CA LEU A 148 0.03 3.39 16.60
C LEU A 148 0.66 4.34 15.58
N SER A 149 -0.10 4.82 14.60
CA SER A 149 0.34 5.69 13.51
C SER A 149 -0.17 7.11 13.75
N GLN A 150 0.69 8.10 13.55
CA GLN A 150 0.31 9.52 13.58
C GLN A 150 -0.47 9.94 12.32
N THR A 151 -0.77 9.00 11.42
CA THR A 151 -1.40 9.24 10.13
C THR A 151 -2.80 8.65 10.12
N ASP A 152 -3.84 9.47 9.90
CA ASP A 152 -5.22 9.01 9.79
C ASP A 152 -5.48 8.45 8.38
N ILE A 153 -5.18 7.16 8.20
CA ILE A 153 -5.37 6.47 6.92
C ILE A 153 -6.87 6.30 6.69
N PRO A 154 -7.44 6.88 5.59
CA PRO A 154 -8.86 6.78 5.31
C PRO A 154 -9.29 5.32 5.14
N ARG A 155 -10.43 4.97 5.74
CA ARG A 155 -11.03 3.64 5.62
C ARG A 155 -11.63 3.46 4.24
N ASP A 156 -11.73 2.21 3.79
CA ASP A 156 -12.43 1.84 2.55
C ASP A 156 -11.87 2.44 1.27
N THR A 157 -10.60 2.89 1.30
CA THR A 157 -9.90 3.41 0.12
C THR A 157 -9.10 2.32 -0.58
N GLY A 158 -9.22 2.28 -1.92
CA GLY A 158 -8.33 1.56 -2.82
C GLY A 158 -7.10 2.38 -3.19
N ASP A 159 -6.40 1.92 -4.21
CA ASP A 159 -5.31 2.67 -4.85
C ASP A 159 -5.84 3.62 -5.93
N PHE A 160 -7.14 3.54 -6.25
CA PHE A 160 -7.83 4.37 -7.22
C PHE A 160 -7.82 5.84 -6.79
N ARG A 161 -6.87 6.59 -7.37
CA ARG A 161 -6.64 7.99 -7.01
C ARG A 161 -5.94 8.79 -8.10
N LEU A 162 -6.23 10.08 -8.12
CA LEU A 162 -5.54 11.07 -8.92
C LEU A 162 -4.65 11.91 -7.99
N MET A 163 -3.45 12.24 -8.45
CA MET A 163 -2.45 13.03 -7.72
C MET A 163 -1.90 14.13 -8.62
N SER A 164 -1.74 15.34 -8.07
CA SER A 164 -1.08 16.45 -8.74
C SER A 164 0.44 16.22 -8.84
N ARG A 165 1.09 16.93 -9.75
CA ARG A 165 2.55 16.90 -9.94
C ARG A 165 3.33 17.11 -8.65
N ARG A 166 2.93 18.07 -7.82
CA ARG A 166 3.62 18.35 -6.55
C ARG A 166 3.55 17.19 -5.55
N VAL A 167 2.46 16.40 -5.56
CA VAL A 167 2.34 15.17 -4.76
C VAL A 167 3.31 14.11 -5.28
N LEU A 168 3.39 13.93 -6.60
CA LEU A 168 4.32 12.99 -7.23
C LEU A 168 5.77 13.33 -6.90
N ASP A 169 6.13 14.60 -6.97
CA ASP A 169 7.48 15.06 -6.65
C ASP A 169 7.83 14.86 -5.16
N ALA A 170 6.86 15.05 -4.25
CA ALA A 170 7.04 14.72 -2.84
C ALA A 170 7.19 13.22 -2.60
N LEU A 171 6.38 12.37 -3.26
CA LEU A 171 6.48 10.91 -3.15
C LEU A 171 7.82 10.37 -3.67
N ARG A 172 8.41 10.99 -4.69
CA ARG A 172 9.74 10.62 -5.20
C ARG A 172 10.87 10.87 -4.22
N GLN A 173 10.71 11.82 -3.30
CA GLN A 173 11.71 12.09 -2.26
C GLN A 173 11.70 11.03 -1.16
N LEU A 174 10.60 10.30 -1.01
CA LEU A 174 10.46 9.20 -0.06
C LEU A 174 11.06 7.92 -0.67
N ARG A 175 12.22 7.49 -0.16
CA ARG A 175 12.99 6.35 -0.71
C ARG A 175 12.96 5.11 0.18
N GLU A 176 11.90 4.91 0.93
CA GLU A 176 11.72 3.74 1.80
C GLU A 176 11.63 2.45 0.98
N ARG A 177 12.28 1.37 1.46
CA ARG A 177 12.25 0.06 0.80
C ARG A 177 10.93 -0.66 0.98
N GLN A 178 10.32 -0.54 2.16
CA GLN A 178 9.01 -1.09 2.45
C GLN A 178 7.98 0.03 2.31
N ARG A 179 7.29 0.04 1.17
CA ARG A 179 6.30 1.06 0.84
C ARG A 179 4.90 0.51 1.10
N PHE A 180 4.17 1.21 1.95
CA PHE A 180 2.73 1.08 2.07
C PHE A 180 2.10 2.32 1.45
N MET A 181 1.81 2.24 0.14
CA MET A 181 1.42 3.41 -0.65
C MET A 181 0.24 4.17 -0.06
N LYS A 182 -0.77 3.47 0.49
CA LYS A 182 -1.93 4.11 1.14
C LYS A 182 -1.55 5.03 2.30
N GLY A 183 -0.55 4.63 3.09
CA GLY A 183 0.00 5.45 4.16
C GLY A 183 0.80 6.64 3.62
N LEU A 184 1.66 6.41 2.63
CA LEU A 184 2.49 7.45 2.03
C LEU A 184 1.64 8.55 1.38
N PHE A 185 0.58 8.21 0.66
CA PHE A 185 -0.34 9.16 0.06
C PHE A 185 -1.02 10.08 1.08
N THR A 186 -1.27 9.59 2.29
CA THR A 186 -1.85 10.38 3.38
C THR A 186 -0.76 11.17 4.11
N TRP A 187 0.42 10.57 4.28
CA TRP A 187 1.53 11.15 5.02
C TRP A 187 2.10 12.42 4.38
N VAL A 188 2.09 12.51 3.06
CA VAL A 188 2.56 13.73 2.34
C VAL A 188 1.72 14.98 2.64
N GLY A 189 0.52 14.86 3.22
CA GLY A 189 -0.21 15.96 3.85
C GLY A 189 -0.83 16.99 2.92
N TYR A 190 -0.93 16.73 1.62
CA TYR A 190 -1.56 17.63 0.66
C TYR A 190 -3.09 17.65 0.77
N ARG A 191 -3.73 18.67 0.18
CA ARG A 191 -5.19 18.82 0.20
C ARG A 191 -5.88 17.67 -0.52
N GLN A 192 -6.69 16.89 0.22
CA GLN A 192 -7.31 15.67 -0.28
C GLN A 192 -8.83 15.76 -0.29
N VAL A 193 -9.47 15.05 -1.21
CA VAL A 193 -10.92 14.86 -1.26
C VAL A 193 -11.26 13.43 -1.68
N SER A 194 -12.31 12.88 -1.09
CA SER A 194 -12.84 11.56 -1.46
C SER A 194 -13.96 11.69 -2.49
N LEU A 195 -14.02 10.75 -3.44
CA LEU A 195 -15.16 10.54 -4.33
C LEU A 195 -15.77 9.17 -4.01
N PRO A 196 -17.03 9.11 -3.56
CA PRO A 196 -17.71 7.86 -3.31
C PRO A 196 -18.02 7.16 -4.65
N TYR A 197 -17.77 5.84 -4.72
CA TYR A 197 -18.11 5.05 -5.89
C TYR A 197 -18.51 3.61 -5.51
N GLU A 198 -19.28 2.99 -6.38
CA GLU A 198 -19.60 1.56 -6.28
C GLU A 198 -18.55 0.77 -7.05
N ARG A 199 -17.94 -0.21 -6.37
CA ARG A 199 -16.95 -1.08 -6.97
C ARG A 199 -17.64 -2.10 -7.87
N GLU A 200 -17.19 -2.22 -9.11
CA GLU A 200 -17.69 -3.23 -10.03
C GLU A 200 -17.23 -4.65 -9.65
N ALA A 201 -17.96 -5.64 -10.14
CA ALA A 201 -17.51 -7.03 -10.04
C ALA A 201 -16.21 -7.20 -10.86
N ARG A 202 -15.31 -8.05 -10.38
CA ARG A 202 -14.07 -8.34 -11.10
C ARG A 202 -14.39 -8.91 -12.48
N LEU A 203 -13.76 -8.39 -13.52
CA LEU A 203 -14.00 -8.83 -14.90
C LEU A 203 -13.54 -10.27 -15.15
N ALA A 204 -12.44 -10.71 -14.52
CA ALA A 204 -11.94 -12.08 -14.59
C ALA A 204 -10.97 -12.37 -13.43
N GLY A 205 -10.71 -13.67 -13.16
CA GLY A 205 -9.72 -14.14 -12.20
C GLY A 205 -10.22 -14.31 -10.76
N ASP A 206 -9.49 -15.12 -9.98
CA ASP A 206 -9.83 -15.46 -8.60
C ASP A 206 -9.14 -14.54 -7.58
N THR A 207 -9.71 -14.49 -6.37
CA THR A 207 -9.14 -13.71 -5.26
C THR A 207 -7.83 -14.35 -4.78
N LYS A 208 -6.69 -13.69 -5.03
CA LYS A 208 -5.33 -14.17 -4.67
C LYS A 208 -4.98 -13.98 -3.18
N PHE A 209 -5.90 -13.44 -2.35
CA PHE A 209 -5.66 -13.17 -0.93
C PHE A 209 -6.14 -14.32 -0.05
N ASN A 210 -5.22 -14.82 0.81
CA ASN A 210 -5.54 -15.69 1.94
C ASN A 210 -5.33 -14.95 3.27
N TYR A 211 -5.82 -15.53 4.40
CA TYR A 211 -5.74 -14.91 5.73
C TYR A 211 -4.31 -14.63 6.18
N TRP A 212 -3.34 -15.49 5.79
CA TRP A 212 -1.94 -15.30 6.13
C TRP A 212 -1.32 -14.08 5.42
N ARG A 213 -1.66 -13.87 4.16
CA ARG A 213 -1.23 -12.67 3.41
C ARG A 213 -1.84 -11.39 3.98
N LEU A 214 -3.11 -11.43 4.41
CA LEU A 214 -3.75 -10.29 5.07
C LEU A 214 -3.09 -9.97 6.41
N TRP A 215 -2.72 -10.98 7.18
CA TRP A 215 -2.00 -10.82 8.45
C TRP A 215 -0.62 -10.18 8.22
N ASN A 216 0.16 -10.68 7.25
CA ASN A 216 1.47 -10.11 6.93
C ASN A 216 1.35 -8.67 6.42
N LEU A 217 0.38 -8.37 5.56
CA LEU A 217 0.10 -7.00 5.12
C LEU A 217 -0.24 -6.07 6.29
N ALA A 218 -0.99 -6.59 7.28
CA ALA A 218 -1.31 -5.84 8.48
C ALA A 218 -0.06 -5.56 9.34
N LEU A 219 0.81 -6.55 9.52
CA LEU A 219 2.08 -6.38 10.22
C LEU A 219 3.00 -5.40 9.49
N GLU A 220 3.14 -5.53 8.17
CA GLU A 220 3.91 -4.57 7.36
C GLU A 220 3.38 -3.14 7.51
N GLY A 221 2.06 -2.94 7.46
CA GLY A 221 1.45 -1.64 7.69
C GLY A 221 1.78 -1.07 9.07
N ILE A 222 1.68 -1.88 10.14
CA ILE A 222 2.00 -1.46 11.50
C ILE A 222 3.47 -1.11 11.65
N THR A 223 4.37 -1.97 11.19
CA THR A 223 5.83 -1.79 11.37
C THR A 223 6.41 -0.69 10.48
N SER A 224 5.80 -0.40 9.34
CA SER A 224 6.25 0.68 8.43
C SER A 224 5.92 2.08 8.97
N PHE A 225 4.82 2.23 9.73
CA PHE A 225 4.36 3.53 10.23
C PHE A 225 4.42 3.68 11.75
N SER A 226 4.92 2.68 12.48
CA SER A 226 4.99 2.74 13.93
C SER A 226 6.24 2.07 14.49
N THR A 227 6.96 2.81 15.33
CA THR A 227 8.05 2.28 16.16
C THR A 227 7.57 1.68 17.47
N VAL A 228 6.27 1.77 17.80
CA VAL A 228 5.70 1.33 19.08
C VAL A 228 5.93 -0.17 19.36
N PRO A 229 5.76 -1.11 18.40
CA PRO A 229 6.04 -2.51 18.66
C PRO A 229 7.51 -2.76 19.05
N LEU A 230 8.44 -2.07 18.38
CA LEU A 230 9.86 -2.16 18.68
C LEU A 230 10.19 -1.58 20.07
N ARG A 231 9.64 -0.41 20.40
CA ARG A 231 9.80 0.21 21.72
C ARG A 231 9.24 -0.67 22.84
N LEU A 232 8.06 -1.27 22.63
CA LEU A 232 7.46 -2.17 23.59
C LEU A 232 8.35 -3.40 23.85
N ALA A 233 8.86 -4.03 22.78
CA ALA A 233 9.80 -5.14 22.88
C ALA A 233 11.08 -4.73 23.63
N THR A 234 11.61 -3.54 23.35
CA THR A 234 12.79 -2.99 24.04
C THR A 234 12.51 -2.78 25.54
N TYR A 235 11.39 -2.15 25.90
CA TYR A 235 11.04 -1.91 27.30
C TYR A 235 10.80 -3.21 28.06
N LEU A 236 10.11 -4.19 27.45
CA LEU A 236 9.90 -5.50 28.06
C LEU A 236 11.24 -6.24 28.22
N GLY A 237 12.11 -6.21 27.21
CA GLY A 237 13.44 -6.82 27.29
C GLY A 237 14.31 -6.19 28.39
N VAL A 238 14.37 -4.86 28.46
CA VAL A 238 15.10 -4.14 29.53
C VAL A 238 14.52 -4.47 30.91
N PHE A 239 13.19 -4.45 31.04
CA PHE A 239 12.55 -4.80 32.30
C PHE A 239 12.89 -6.23 32.74
N THR A 240 12.77 -7.20 31.84
CA THR A 240 13.09 -8.60 32.12
C THR A 240 14.56 -8.76 32.52
N ALA A 241 15.47 -8.10 31.78
CA ALA A 241 16.90 -8.13 32.09
C ALA A 241 17.22 -7.53 33.49
N LEU A 242 16.58 -6.41 33.84
CA LEU A 242 16.76 -5.79 35.18
C LEU A 242 16.22 -6.67 36.29
N VAL A 243 15.07 -7.32 36.10
CA VAL A 243 14.52 -8.27 37.07
C VAL A 243 15.43 -9.48 37.25
N ALA A 244 15.89 -10.07 36.14
CA ALA A 244 16.82 -11.21 36.17
C ALA A 244 18.15 -10.83 36.84
N PHE A 245 18.70 -9.67 36.51
CA PHE A 245 19.93 -9.17 37.11
C PHE A 245 19.78 -8.91 38.64
N GLY A 246 18.69 -8.24 39.02
CA GLY A 246 18.39 -7.99 40.44
C GLY A 246 18.19 -9.28 41.21
N TRP A 247 17.49 -10.27 40.60
CA TRP A 247 17.32 -11.59 41.21
C TRP A 247 18.65 -12.33 41.35
N GLY A 248 19.52 -12.28 40.33
CA GLY A 248 20.86 -12.86 40.41
C GLY A 248 21.72 -12.24 41.48
N LEU A 249 21.75 -10.90 41.60
CA LEU A 249 22.44 -10.21 42.70
C LEU A 249 21.89 -10.60 44.04
N TRP A 250 20.58 -10.72 44.21
CA TRP A 250 19.96 -11.16 45.46
C TRP A 250 20.37 -12.58 45.82
N ILE A 251 20.41 -13.52 44.87
CA ILE A 251 20.90 -14.90 45.15
C ILE A 251 22.34 -14.88 45.61
N ILE A 252 23.22 -14.14 44.92
CA ILE A 252 24.63 -14.02 45.31
C ILE A 252 24.78 -13.45 46.73
N ALA A 253 24.11 -12.32 46.98
CA ALA A 253 24.17 -11.68 48.32
C ALA A 253 23.64 -12.59 49.41
N ARG A 254 22.50 -13.26 49.19
CA ARG A 254 21.92 -14.21 50.13
C ARG A 254 22.88 -15.37 50.44
N THR A 255 23.49 -15.94 49.38
CA THR A 255 24.41 -17.06 49.52
C THR A 255 25.68 -16.68 50.31
N VAL A 256 26.22 -15.49 50.06
CA VAL A 256 27.40 -14.98 50.76
C VAL A 256 27.10 -14.64 52.22
N LEU A 257 25.91 -14.08 52.54
CA LEU A 257 25.59 -13.61 53.89
C LEU A 257 25.02 -14.71 54.78
N TRP A 258 24.24 -15.62 54.25
CA TRP A 258 23.50 -16.63 55.04
C TRP A 258 23.83 -18.08 54.67
N GLY A 259 24.65 -18.30 53.62
CA GLY A 259 24.93 -19.62 53.10
C GLY A 259 23.73 -20.22 52.34
N ASP A 260 23.95 -21.33 51.66
CA ASP A 260 22.88 -22.06 50.98
C ASP A 260 22.89 -23.54 51.38
N PRO A 261 21.74 -24.10 51.82
CA PRO A 261 21.64 -25.50 52.24
C PRO A 261 21.85 -26.50 51.10
N VAL A 262 21.76 -26.06 49.85
CA VAL A 262 21.95 -26.92 48.64
C VAL A 262 23.19 -26.49 47.89
N GLN A 263 24.25 -27.31 47.99
CA GLN A 263 25.51 -27.03 47.28
C GLN A 263 25.28 -26.98 45.75
N GLY A 264 25.75 -25.91 45.13
CA GLY A 264 25.65 -25.70 43.68
C GLY A 264 24.35 -25.04 43.17
N TRP A 265 23.31 -24.91 44.01
CA TRP A 265 22.04 -24.27 43.63
C TRP A 265 22.19 -22.82 43.17
N PRO A 266 22.92 -21.95 43.86
CA PRO A 266 23.12 -20.56 43.44
C PRO A 266 23.83 -20.44 42.07
N SER A 267 24.86 -21.29 41.85
CA SER A 267 25.58 -21.29 40.59
C SER A 267 24.69 -21.71 39.42
N LEU A 268 23.83 -22.71 39.62
CA LEU A 268 22.90 -23.18 38.61
C LEU A 268 21.84 -22.12 38.30
N MET A 269 21.29 -21.45 39.29
CA MET A 269 20.32 -20.38 39.13
C MET A 269 20.92 -19.15 38.42
N THR A 270 22.17 -18.80 38.68
CA THR A 270 22.85 -17.68 38.04
C THR A 270 23.13 -17.94 36.54
N VAL A 271 23.28 -19.20 36.13
CA VAL A 271 23.49 -19.58 34.74
C VAL A 271 22.18 -19.64 33.96
N VAL A 272 21.05 -19.95 34.61
CA VAL A 272 19.74 -20.09 33.95
C VAL A 272 19.02 -18.74 33.77
N LEU A 273 19.32 -17.75 34.62
CA LEU A 273 18.76 -16.37 34.53
C LEU A 273 19.49 -15.53 33.45
#